data_47d86b1af05354afa1a5d6313b15aae8
#
_entry.id   47d86b1af05354afa1a5d6313b15aae8
#
_cell.length_a   1.000
_cell.length_b   1.000
_cell.length_c   1.000
_cell.angle_alpha   90.00
_cell.angle_beta   90.00
_cell.angle_gamma   90.00
#
_symmetry.space_group_name_H-M   'P 1'
#
loop_
_entity.id
_entity.type
_entity.pdbx_description
1 polymer ?
#
loop_
_entity_poly.entity_id
_entity_poly.type
_entity_poly.pdbx_seq_one_letter_code
_entity_poly.pdbx_strand_id
1 'polypeptide(L)'
;MSYNLYLGDCLEVMKEIPSKSIDMILCDLPYGTTARNKWDVIIPMNDYINIDNKNIEKNEFYLNQFLKGLSKEEIDKIWKENKQEGLWTHYNRIIKDNGAILLFSQTPFDKILGYSNLKMLRYEWIWEKTTATGHLNAKKCL
;
A
#
# COMPACT_ATOMS: atom_id res chain seq x y z
N MET A 1 -27.67 4.99 12.09
CA MET A 1 -26.46 4.54 11.39
C MET A 1 -25.59 3.79 12.39
N SER A 2 -25.13 2.62 12.04
CA SER A 2 -24.16 1.85 12.85
C SER A 2 -22.77 2.02 12.25
N TYR A 3 -21.75 2.07 13.09
CA TYR A 3 -20.35 2.10 12.66
C TYR A 3 -19.52 1.20 13.57
N ASN A 4 -18.43 0.68 13.04
CA ASN A 4 -17.44 -0.08 13.79
C ASN A 4 -16.10 0.66 13.72
N LEU A 5 -15.42 0.76 14.86
CA LEU A 5 -14.07 1.31 14.95
C LEU A 5 -13.09 0.18 15.27
N TYR A 6 -12.01 0.12 14.52
CA TYR A 6 -10.94 -0.85 14.72
C TYR A 6 -9.64 -0.11 15.01
N LEU A 7 -8.89 -0.60 15.99
CA LEU A 7 -7.56 -0.10 16.33
C LEU A 7 -6.55 -1.24 16.10
N GLY A 8 -5.57 -1.03 15.23
CA GLY A 8 -4.56 -2.02 14.94
C GLY A 8 -3.89 -1.83 13.59
N ASP A 9 -3.02 -2.75 13.21
CA ASP A 9 -2.48 -2.83 11.87
C ASP A 9 -3.61 -3.14 10.88
N CYS A 10 -3.73 -2.33 9.84
CA CYS A 10 -4.82 -2.46 8.87
C CYS A 10 -4.76 -3.80 8.10
N LEU A 11 -3.57 -4.35 7.84
CA LEU A 11 -3.42 -5.64 7.16
C LEU A 11 -3.94 -6.79 8.03
N GLU A 12 -3.76 -6.70 9.37
CA GLU A 12 -4.30 -7.69 10.30
C GLU A 12 -5.82 -7.50 10.50
N VAL A 13 -6.26 -6.27 10.75
CA VAL A 13 -7.69 -5.96 10.97
C VAL A 13 -8.53 -6.33 9.76
N MET A 14 -8.06 -6.07 8.55
CA MET A 14 -8.80 -6.41 7.34
C MET A 14 -9.06 -7.91 7.19
N LYS A 15 -8.27 -8.80 7.80
CA LYS A 15 -8.53 -10.26 7.79
C LYS A 15 -9.87 -10.62 8.39
N GLU A 16 -10.37 -9.83 9.35
CA GLU A 16 -11.65 -10.04 10.02
C GLU A 16 -12.86 -9.55 9.19
N ILE A 17 -12.63 -8.69 8.20
CA ILE A 17 -13.71 -8.17 7.36
C ILE A 17 -14.17 -9.25 6.37
N PRO A 18 -15.48 -9.54 6.28
CA PRO A 18 -15.99 -10.54 5.35
C PRO A 18 -15.67 -10.20 3.89
N SER A 19 -15.43 -11.22 3.08
CA SER A 19 -15.22 -11.06 1.64
C SER A 19 -16.45 -10.45 0.98
N LYS A 20 -16.24 -9.57 -0.03
CA LYS A 20 -17.31 -8.94 -0.82
C LYS A 20 -18.37 -8.21 0.00
N SER A 21 -17.98 -7.62 1.14
CA SER A 21 -18.90 -6.93 2.05
C SER A 21 -18.86 -5.41 1.95
N ILE A 22 -17.80 -4.84 1.37
CA ILE A 22 -17.54 -3.39 1.34
C ILE A 22 -17.97 -2.80 0.00
N ASP A 23 -18.80 -1.76 0.02
CA ASP A 23 -19.25 -1.05 -1.19
C ASP A 23 -18.21 -0.02 -1.67
N MET A 24 -17.50 0.63 -0.73
CA MET A 24 -16.50 1.64 -1.06
C MET A 24 -15.35 1.62 -0.05
N ILE A 25 -14.14 1.71 -0.55
CA ILE A 25 -12.93 1.98 0.23
C ILE A 25 -12.51 3.42 -0.07
N LEU A 26 -12.39 4.23 0.98
CA LEU A 26 -11.84 5.59 0.90
C LEU A 26 -10.71 5.68 1.93
N CYS A 27 -9.48 5.88 1.47
CA CYS A 27 -8.33 5.83 2.35
C CYS A 27 -7.27 6.89 2.00
N ASP A 28 -6.74 7.52 3.04
CA ASP A 28 -5.56 8.39 2.99
C ASP A 28 -4.38 7.58 3.54
N LEU A 29 -3.61 6.98 2.64
CA LEU A 29 -2.50 6.09 2.96
C LEU A 29 -1.28 6.90 3.45
N PRO A 30 -0.39 6.34 4.25
CA PRO A 30 0.90 6.96 4.54
C PRO A 30 1.77 7.01 3.28
N TYR A 31 2.31 8.20 2.95
CA TYR A 31 3.03 8.44 1.68
C TYR A 31 4.52 8.15 1.76
N GLY A 32 5.07 7.93 2.96
CA GLY A 32 6.51 7.72 3.18
C GLY A 32 7.35 8.98 2.92
N THR A 33 6.72 10.16 2.92
CA THR A 33 7.38 11.42 2.58
C THR A 33 7.86 12.22 3.79
N THR A 34 7.41 11.85 4.98
CA THR A 34 7.71 12.56 6.22
C THR A 34 8.76 11.82 7.05
N ALA A 35 10.02 12.02 6.74
CA ALA A 35 11.16 11.32 7.39
C ALA A 35 11.19 11.43 8.94
N ARG A 36 10.47 12.37 9.53
CA ARG A 36 10.39 12.57 10.99
C ARG A 36 9.35 11.69 11.68
N ASN A 37 8.38 11.18 10.94
CA ASN A 37 7.25 10.44 11.52
C ASN A 37 7.45 8.94 11.26
N LYS A 38 7.67 8.19 12.33
CA LYS A 38 7.86 6.74 12.28
C LYS A 38 6.64 5.98 11.73
N TRP A 39 5.46 6.60 11.73
CA TRP A 39 4.21 6.02 11.22
C TRP A 39 3.97 6.31 9.72
N ASP A 40 4.70 7.27 9.12
CA ASP A 40 4.58 7.59 7.69
C ASP A 40 5.49 6.64 6.87
N VAL A 41 5.13 5.37 6.91
CA VAL A 41 5.82 4.30 6.16
C VAL A 41 4.83 3.76 5.14
N ILE A 42 5.27 3.65 3.88
CA ILE A 42 4.44 3.08 2.82
C ILE A 42 4.04 1.65 3.21
N ILE A 43 2.73 1.41 3.25
CA ILE A 43 2.18 0.08 3.51
C ILE A 43 2.50 -0.81 2.30
N PRO A 44 2.95 -2.07 2.50
CA PRO A 44 3.17 -2.99 1.39
C PRO A 44 1.91 -3.16 0.54
N MET A 45 1.99 -2.73 -0.73
CA MET A 45 0.85 -2.75 -1.65
C MET A 45 0.57 -4.16 -2.16
N ASN A 46 1.61 -4.85 -2.56
CA ASN A 46 1.53 -6.22 -3.07
C ASN A 46 1.95 -7.21 -1.97
N ASP A 47 1.70 -8.50 -2.21
CA ASP A 47 2.21 -9.55 -1.33
C ASP A 47 3.73 -9.42 -1.18
N TYR A 48 4.22 -9.66 0.00
CA TYR A 48 5.63 -9.48 0.36
C TYR A 48 6.12 -10.60 1.26
N ILE A 49 7.43 -10.69 1.43
CA ILE A 49 8.05 -11.49 2.49
C ILE A 49 8.59 -10.56 3.58
N ASN A 50 8.46 -10.96 4.83
CA ASN A 50 9.01 -10.22 5.96
C ASN A 50 10.24 -10.97 6.49
N ILE A 51 11.43 -10.42 6.25
CA ILE A 51 12.71 -10.99 6.70
C ILE A 51 13.46 -9.94 7.50
N ASP A 52 13.80 -10.25 8.75
CA ASP A 52 14.57 -9.37 9.63
C ASP A 52 14.04 -7.92 9.68
N ASN A 53 12.73 -7.77 9.87
CA ASN A 53 12.00 -6.50 9.89
C ASN A 53 12.04 -5.69 8.57
N LYS A 54 12.34 -6.34 7.46
CA LYS A 54 12.23 -5.75 6.12
C LYS A 54 11.10 -6.40 5.36
N ASN A 55 10.21 -5.56 4.82
CA ASN A 55 9.14 -5.97 3.94
C ASN A 55 9.65 -5.94 2.49
N ILE A 56 9.74 -7.09 1.86
CA ILE A 56 10.24 -7.21 0.48
C ILE A 56 9.09 -7.65 -0.40
N GLU A 57 8.58 -6.74 -1.21
CA GLU A 57 7.55 -7.06 -2.20
C GLU A 57 8.09 -8.04 -3.24
N LYS A 58 7.20 -8.86 -3.79
CA LYS A 58 7.51 -9.80 -4.89
C LYS A 58 7.79 -9.03 -6.20
N ASN A 59 8.81 -8.21 -6.18
CA ASN A 59 9.33 -7.51 -7.34
C ASN A 59 10.68 -8.14 -7.67
N GLU A 60 10.86 -8.67 -8.89
CA GLU A 60 12.10 -9.34 -9.32
C GLU A 60 13.35 -8.50 -9.07
N PHE A 61 13.26 -7.19 -9.20
CA PHE A 61 14.39 -6.29 -8.97
C PHE A 61 14.85 -6.30 -7.50
N TYR A 62 13.91 -6.15 -6.55
CA TYR A 62 14.22 -6.14 -5.12
C TYR A 62 14.58 -7.53 -4.61
N LEU A 63 13.90 -8.58 -5.08
CA LEU A 63 14.23 -9.97 -4.77
C LEU A 63 15.66 -10.31 -5.21
N ASN A 64 16.04 -9.95 -6.43
CA ASN A 64 17.39 -10.21 -6.94
C ASN A 64 18.48 -9.44 -6.20
N GLN A 65 18.20 -8.24 -5.68
CA GLN A 65 19.18 -7.50 -4.88
C GLN A 65 19.32 -8.04 -3.45
N PHE A 66 18.20 -8.39 -2.81
CA PHE A 66 18.16 -8.79 -1.40
C PHE A 66 18.56 -10.25 -1.21
N LEU A 67 18.19 -11.13 -2.16
CA LEU A 67 18.44 -12.56 -2.14
C LEU A 67 19.64 -12.94 -3.03
N LYS A 68 20.52 -11.98 -3.30
CA LYS A 68 21.70 -12.15 -4.16
C LYS A 68 22.58 -13.32 -3.66
N GLY A 69 22.74 -14.31 -4.53
CA GLY A 69 23.56 -15.50 -4.25
C GLY A 69 22.76 -16.74 -3.84
N LEU A 70 21.43 -16.62 -3.65
CA LEU A 70 20.57 -17.77 -3.42
C LEU A 70 20.11 -18.40 -4.74
N SER A 71 19.92 -19.71 -4.73
CA SER A 71 19.31 -20.43 -5.83
C SER A 71 17.81 -20.12 -5.92
N LYS A 72 17.20 -20.44 -7.07
CA LYS A 72 15.75 -20.25 -7.26
C LYS A 72 14.94 -21.06 -6.26
N GLU A 73 15.36 -22.28 -5.95
CA GLU A 73 14.72 -23.17 -4.99
C GLU A 73 14.76 -22.61 -3.57
N GLU A 74 15.85 -21.98 -3.15
CA GLU A 74 15.97 -21.32 -1.85
C GLU A 74 15.07 -20.11 -1.77
N ILE A 75 15.00 -19.31 -2.83
CA ILE A 75 14.10 -18.15 -2.92
C ILE A 75 12.62 -18.59 -2.83
N ASP A 76 12.22 -19.62 -3.58
CA ASP A 76 10.86 -20.15 -3.56
C ASP A 76 10.49 -20.70 -2.17
N LYS A 77 11.44 -21.32 -1.46
CA LYS A 77 11.26 -21.79 -0.09
C LYS A 77 11.05 -20.63 0.87
N ILE A 78 11.89 -19.60 0.84
CA ILE A 78 11.78 -18.40 1.68
C ILE A 78 10.43 -17.74 1.43
N TRP A 79 10.03 -17.60 0.16
CA TRP A 79 8.76 -17.02 -0.21
C TRP A 79 7.58 -17.81 0.35
N LYS A 80 7.61 -19.13 0.25
CA LYS A 80 6.55 -20.01 0.75
C LYS A 80 6.38 -19.94 2.27
N GLU A 81 7.49 -19.84 3.00
CA GLU A 81 7.50 -19.87 4.47
C GLU A 81 7.20 -18.51 5.10
N ASN A 82 7.52 -17.40 4.42
CA ASN A 82 7.46 -16.05 5.00
C ASN A 82 6.48 -15.10 4.27
N LYS A 83 5.67 -15.63 3.36
CA LYS A 83 4.72 -14.81 2.61
C LYS A 83 3.73 -14.10 3.52
N GLN A 84 3.54 -12.81 3.28
CA GLN A 84 2.50 -11.98 3.87
C GLN A 84 1.64 -11.35 2.76
N GLU A 85 0.37 -11.11 3.07
CA GLU A 85 -0.56 -10.49 2.14
C GLU A 85 -0.43 -8.96 2.18
N GLY A 86 -0.31 -8.35 1.00
CA GLY A 86 -0.27 -6.91 0.87
C GLY A 86 -1.66 -6.28 0.79
N LEU A 87 -1.70 -4.95 0.72
CA LEU A 87 -2.91 -4.14 0.75
C LEU A 87 -3.91 -4.53 -0.36
N TRP A 88 -3.43 -4.75 -1.59
CA TRP A 88 -4.28 -5.11 -2.72
C TRP A 88 -4.95 -6.47 -2.57
N THR A 89 -4.31 -7.44 -1.92
CA THR A 89 -4.92 -8.75 -1.64
C THR A 89 -6.13 -8.59 -0.73
N HIS A 90 -6.00 -7.78 0.34
CA HIS A 90 -7.11 -7.50 1.23
C HIS A 90 -8.21 -6.67 0.54
N TYR A 91 -7.87 -5.61 -0.16
CA TYR A 91 -8.83 -4.76 -0.85
C TYR A 91 -9.65 -5.55 -1.88
N ASN A 92 -9.00 -6.37 -2.71
CA ASN A 92 -9.68 -7.20 -3.70
C ASN A 92 -10.62 -8.23 -3.07
N ARG A 93 -10.27 -8.73 -1.88
CA ARG A 93 -11.09 -9.70 -1.17
C ARG A 93 -12.35 -9.06 -0.58
N ILE A 94 -12.21 -7.91 0.08
CA ILE A 94 -13.31 -7.30 0.84
C ILE A 94 -14.24 -6.45 -0.02
N ILE A 95 -13.76 -5.83 -1.10
CA ILE A 95 -14.57 -4.99 -1.97
C ILE A 95 -15.57 -5.81 -2.77
N LYS A 96 -16.80 -5.33 -2.92
CA LYS A 96 -17.81 -5.92 -3.81
C LYS A 96 -17.41 -5.73 -5.27
N ASP A 97 -17.97 -6.53 -6.17
CA ASP A 97 -17.63 -6.49 -7.60
C ASP A 97 -17.94 -5.12 -8.26
N ASN A 98 -18.98 -4.43 -7.77
CA ASN A 98 -19.34 -3.08 -8.20
C ASN A 98 -18.84 -1.99 -7.24
N GLY A 99 -17.96 -2.33 -6.31
CA GLY A 99 -17.43 -1.40 -5.31
C GLY A 99 -16.36 -0.48 -5.90
N ALA A 100 -16.12 0.65 -5.24
CA ALA A 100 -15.12 1.63 -5.63
C ALA A 100 -13.97 1.70 -4.61
N ILE A 101 -12.74 1.91 -5.10
CA ILE A 101 -11.56 2.14 -4.27
C ILE A 101 -11.02 3.53 -4.62
N LEU A 102 -11.03 4.43 -3.64
CA LEU A 102 -10.53 5.80 -3.76
C LEU A 102 -9.38 5.99 -2.77
N LEU A 103 -8.21 6.30 -3.30
CA LEU A 103 -7.00 6.45 -2.51
C LEU A 103 -6.42 7.84 -2.71
N PHE A 104 -6.20 8.55 -1.61
CA PHE A 104 -5.48 9.83 -1.67
C PHE A 104 -4.01 9.58 -1.93
N SER A 105 -3.40 10.45 -2.71
CA SER A 105 -1.98 10.40 -3.02
C SER A 105 -1.43 11.78 -3.36
N GLN A 106 -0.13 11.90 -3.32
CA GLN A 106 0.62 13.06 -3.84
C GLN A 106 1.95 12.57 -4.41
N THR A 107 2.56 13.37 -5.28
CA THR A 107 3.88 13.08 -5.83
C THR A 107 4.96 13.02 -4.73
N PRO A 108 5.84 12.00 -4.70
CA PRO A 108 6.03 10.92 -5.69
C PRO A 108 5.21 9.64 -5.41
N PHE A 109 4.49 9.56 -4.29
CA PHE A 109 3.74 8.36 -3.87
C PHE A 109 2.67 7.94 -4.88
N ASP A 110 2.04 8.91 -5.56
CA ASP A 110 1.06 8.65 -6.63
C ASP A 110 1.59 7.71 -7.72
N LYS A 111 2.87 7.83 -8.08
CA LYS A 111 3.52 6.97 -9.08
C LYS A 111 3.68 5.54 -8.58
N ILE A 112 4.08 5.38 -7.32
CA ILE A 112 4.19 4.06 -6.67
C ILE A 112 2.83 3.41 -6.58
N LEU A 113 1.83 4.14 -6.12
CA LEU A 113 0.46 3.67 -5.96
C LEU A 113 -0.13 3.24 -7.30
N GLY A 114 -0.06 4.07 -8.33
CA GLY A 114 -0.57 3.77 -9.66
C GLY A 114 0.11 2.54 -10.28
N TYR A 115 1.44 2.47 -10.21
CA TYR A 115 2.21 1.35 -10.74
C TYR A 115 1.90 0.02 -10.02
N SER A 116 1.63 0.06 -8.72
CA SER A 116 1.39 -1.14 -7.91
C SER A 116 0.18 -1.96 -8.37
N ASN A 117 -0.81 -1.32 -9.05
CA ASN A 117 -1.97 -2.04 -9.58
C ASN A 117 -2.57 -1.36 -10.84
N LEU A 118 -1.82 -1.37 -11.91
CA LEU A 118 -2.23 -0.79 -13.21
C LEU A 118 -3.53 -1.39 -13.76
N LYS A 119 -3.85 -2.65 -13.40
CA LYS A 119 -5.09 -3.30 -13.88
C LYS A 119 -6.34 -2.67 -13.30
N MET A 120 -6.27 -2.19 -12.07
CA MET A 120 -7.39 -1.54 -11.38
C MET A 120 -7.40 -0.03 -11.53
N LEU A 121 -6.28 0.59 -11.86
CA LEU A 121 -6.21 2.03 -12.09
C LEU A 121 -7.14 2.42 -13.25
N ARG A 122 -8.03 3.37 -12.99
CA ARG A 122 -8.99 3.88 -13.97
C ARG A 122 -8.64 5.28 -14.42
N TYR A 123 -8.60 6.22 -13.48
CA TYR A 123 -8.30 7.62 -13.72
C TYR A 123 -7.90 8.29 -12.40
N GLU A 124 -7.36 9.47 -12.49
CA GLU A 124 -6.98 10.32 -11.37
C GLU A 124 -7.92 11.52 -11.29
N TRP A 125 -8.30 11.90 -10.06
CA TRP A 125 -8.98 13.15 -9.79
C TRP A 125 -7.99 14.13 -9.17
N ILE A 126 -8.00 15.36 -9.65
CA ILE A 126 -7.21 16.42 -9.08
C ILE A 126 -8.07 17.20 -8.08
N TRP A 127 -7.67 17.15 -6.83
CA TRP A 127 -8.31 17.98 -5.80
C TRP A 127 -7.60 19.32 -5.70
N GLU A 128 -8.20 20.35 -6.30
CA GLU A 128 -7.76 21.74 -6.17
C GLU A 128 -8.18 22.28 -4.82
N LYS A 129 -7.22 22.66 -3.99
CA LYS A 129 -7.48 23.27 -2.67
C LYS A 129 -7.65 24.77 -2.83
N THR A 130 -8.68 25.33 -2.18
CA THR A 130 -8.94 26.78 -2.18
C THR A 130 -7.87 27.58 -1.44
N THR A 131 -7.15 26.96 -0.51
CA THR A 131 -6.07 27.58 0.24
C THR A 131 -4.79 26.80 0.04
N ALA A 132 -3.73 27.49 -0.38
CA ALA A 132 -2.41 26.90 -0.53
C ALA A 132 -1.88 26.38 0.83
N THR A 133 -1.29 25.20 0.82
CA THR A 133 -0.62 24.60 1.96
C THR A 133 0.87 24.36 1.64
N GLY A 134 1.71 24.23 2.67
CA GLY A 134 3.13 23.91 2.45
C GLY A 134 4.01 25.10 2.09
N HIS A 135 3.55 26.35 2.25
CA HIS A 135 4.30 27.57 1.92
C HIS A 135 5.69 27.63 2.61
N LEU A 136 5.85 27.01 3.77
CA LEU A 136 7.14 26.94 4.48
C LEU A 136 8.21 26.15 3.70
N ASN A 137 7.78 25.24 2.83
CA ASN A 137 8.66 24.40 2.02
C ASN A 137 8.79 24.88 0.57
N ALA A 138 8.05 25.92 0.16
CA ALA A 138 8.04 26.40 -1.21
C ALA A 138 9.43 26.74 -1.76
N LYS A 139 10.29 27.33 -0.94
CA LYS A 139 11.68 27.66 -1.31
C LYS A 139 12.59 26.44 -1.52
N LYS A 140 12.18 25.25 -1.08
CA LYS A 140 12.97 24.01 -1.19
C LYS A 140 12.48 23.11 -2.33
N CYS A 141 11.33 23.44 -2.89
CA CYS A 141 10.66 22.63 -3.90
C CYS A 141 10.67 23.27 -5.30
N LEU A 142 11.47 24.33 -5.50
CA LEU A 142 11.73 24.99 -6.79
C LEU A 142 13.00 24.45 -7.41
#